data_e1e6cb16bbd4c3d1a086d2866535b76f
#
_entry.id   e1e6cb16bbd4c3d1a086d2866535b76f
#
_cell.length_a   1.000
_cell.length_b   1.000
_cell.length_c   1.000
_cell.angle_alpha   90.00
_cell.angle_beta   90.00
_cell.angle_gamma   90.00
#
_symmetry.space_group_name_H-M   'P 1'
#
loop_
_entity.id
_entity.type
_entity.pdbx_description
1 polymer ?
#
loop_
_entity_poly.entity_id
_entity_poly.type
_entity_poly.pdbx_seq_one_letter_code
_entity_poly.pdbx_strand_id
1 'polypeptide(L)'
;MVLQTDQTPDPRQLAIIAEQLGRAPRGIEAVAAVDGEGTPLVLRMAPIVDGKPFPTLYWLSCTRLKVVISRLEASGVIKQLETRLQEDPDFLAAYHASHHDYVDARWHHMRDAQRREVAHLGYEEVLTRRGIGGIANWDQVRCLHTQYAHHLCGDNVIGQWMDAEHGVVDCLP
;
A
#
# COMPACT_ATOMS: atom_id res chain seq x y z
N MET A 1 6.48 1.51 17.37
CA MET A 1 5.64 0.28 17.28
C MET A 1 4.50 0.56 16.32
N VAL A 2 4.23 -0.35 15.36
CA VAL A 2 3.09 -0.24 14.43
C VAL A 2 1.92 -1.06 14.97
N LEU A 3 0.72 -0.47 14.96
CA LEU A 3 -0.52 -1.13 15.32
C LEU A 3 -1.43 -1.16 14.08
N GLN A 4 -1.81 -2.35 13.65
CA GLN A 4 -2.80 -2.50 12.58
C GLN A 4 -4.20 -2.19 13.13
N THR A 5 -4.98 -1.50 12.32
CA THR A 5 -6.38 -1.14 12.63
C THR A 5 -7.20 -1.26 11.36
N ASP A 6 -8.46 -1.01 11.38
CA ASP A 6 -9.32 -0.84 10.20
C ASP A 6 -10.51 0.05 10.58
N GLN A 7 -10.21 1.12 11.30
CA GLN A 7 -11.23 2.04 11.81
C GLN A 7 -11.39 3.25 10.92
N THR A 8 -12.61 3.71 10.77
CA THR A 8 -12.89 5.00 10.14
C THR A 8 -12.13 6.10 10.90
N PRO A 9 -11.38 6.97 10.19
CA PRO A 9 -10.60 8.01 10.85
C PRO A 9 -11.50 8.97 11.64
N ASP A 10 -11.09 9.27 12.85
CA ASP A 10 -11.72 10.30 13.68
C ASP A 10 -11.35 11.73 13.21
N PRO A 11 -12.00 12.79 13.75
CA PRO A 11 -11.70 14.18 13.35
C PRO A 11 -10.24 14.60 13.55
N ARG A 12 -9.55 14.11 14.60
CA ARG A 12 -8.13 14.38 14.85
C ARG A 12 -7.28 13.71 13.77
N GLN A 13 -7.56 12.45 13.48
CA GLN A 13 -6.86 11.69 12.44
C GLN A 13 -7.07 12.31 11.06
N LEU A 14 -8.29 12.77 10.74
CA LEU A 14 -8.57 13.45 9.47
C LEU A 14 -7.74 14.72 9.30
N ALA A 15 -7.57 15.51 10.36
CA ALA A 15 -6.73 16.71 10.34
C ALA A 15 -5.25 16.35 10.10
N ILE A 16 -4.73 15.33 10.79
CA ILE A 16 -3.36 14.83 10.60
C ILE A 16 -3.17 14.32 9.16
N ILE A 17 -4.11 13.52 8.66
CA ILE A 17 -4.06 12.99 7.29
C ILE A 17 -4.05 14.12 6.25
N ALA A 18 -4.88 15.15 6.43
CA ALA A 18 -4.90 16.30 5.53
C ALA A 18 -3.54 17.02 5.49
N GLU A 19 -2.89 17.18 6.63
CA GLU A 19 -1.53 17.72 6.75
C GLU A 19 -0.49 16.82 6.07
N GLN A 20 -0.51 15.51 6.38
CA GLN A 20 0.41 14.52 5.79
C GLN A 20 0.29 14.44 4.25
N LEU A 21 -0.92 14.62 3.70
CA LEU A 21 -1.18 14.57 2.26
C LEU A 21 -1.02 15.93 1.57
N GLY A 22 -1.01 17.02 2.33
CA GLY A 22 -1.00 18.39 1.80
C GLY A 22 -2.29 18.80 1.08
N ARG A 23 -3.38 18.05 1.29
CA ARG A 23 -4.71 18.27 0.69
C ARG A 23 -5.79 17.54 1.47
N ALA A 24 -7.04 17.93 1.26
CA ALA A 24 -8.19 17.20 1.79
C ALA A 24 -8.19 15.74 1.28
N PRO A 25 -8.36 14.77 2.19
CA PRO A 25 -8.37 13.35 1.82
C PRO A 25 -9.59 13.00 0.96
N ARG A 26 -9.41 12.11 -0.03
CA ARG A 26 -10.47 11.55 -0.85
C ARG A 26 -10.37 10.04 -0.90
N GLY A 27 -11.51 9.36 -0.88
CA GLY A 27 -11.58 7.92 -1.03
C GLY A 27 -10.96 7.13 0.12
N ILE A 28 -10.77 7.74 1.29
CA ILE A 28 -10.29 7.04 2.48
C ILE A 28 -11.48 6.34 3.13
N GLU A 29 -11.33 5.04 3.41
CA GLU A 29 -12.33 4.26 4.13
C GLU A 29 -11.92 3.97 5.57
N ALA A 30 -10.63 3.76 5.80
CA ALA A 30 -10.11 3.46 7.12
C ALA A 30 -8.66 3.92 7.28
N VAL A 31 -8.21 4.01 8.53
CA VAL A 31 -6.80 4.02 8.90
C VAL A 31 -6.40 2.56 9.08
N ALA A 32 -5.48 2.07 8.25
CA ALA A 32 -5.06 0.67 8.24
C ALA A 32 -3.91 0.38 9.21
N ALA A 33 -3.05 1.37 9.46
CA ALA A 33 -1.98 1.28 10.45
C ALA A 33 -1.72 2.62 11.12
N VAL A 34 -1.40 2.58 12.40
CA VAL A 34 -1.01 3.73 13.22
C VAL A 34 0.29 3.47 13.97
N ASP A 35 0.95 4.53 14.42
CA ASP A 35 2.05 4.42 15.39
C ASP A 35 1.54 4.20 16.83
N GLY A 36 2.47 4.14 17.78
CA GLY A 36 2.15 3.95 19.21
C GLY A 36 1.32 5.07 19.84
N GLU A 37 1.21 6.23 19.20
CA GLU A 37 0.43 7.39 19.64
C GLU A 37 -0.91 7.52 18.89
N GLY A 38 -1.21 6.58 17.98
CA GLY A 38 -2.42 6.57 17.16
C GLY A 38 -2.35 7.48 15.94
N THR A 39 -1.15 7.94 15.56
CA THR A 39 -0.96 8.75 14.34
C THR A 39 -1.06 7.86 13.10
N PRO A 40 -1.85 8.24 12.07
CA PRO A 40 -1.97 7.46 10.85
C PRO A 40 -0.63 7.29 10.11
N LEU A 41 -0.33 6.04 9.77
CA LEU A 41 0.82 5.65 8.95
C LEU A 41 0.38 5.20 7.56
N VAL A 42 -0.71 4.40 7.51
CA VAL A 42 -1.26 3.83 6.28
C VAL A 42 -2.77 4.01 6.26
N LEU A 43 -3.29 4.40 5.11
CA LEU A 43 -4.71 4.58 4.84
C LEU A 43 -5.21 3.44 3.94
N ARG A 44 -6.41 2.91 4.24
CA ARG A 44 -7.11 2.00 3.35
C ARG A 44 -8.06 2.81 2.46
N MET A 45 -7.95 2.58 1.16
CA MET A 45 -8.64 3.34 0.13
C MET A 45 -9.87 2.60 -0.40
N ALA A 46 -10.87 3.35 -0.82
CA ALA A 46 -12.03 2.83 -1.54
C ALA A 46 -11.61 2.23 -2.90
N PRO A 47 -12.29 1.16 -3.35
CA PRO A 47 -12.00 0.54 -4.65
C PRO A 47 -12.44 1.41 -5.85
N ILE A 48 -13.32 2.39 -5.61
CA ILE A 48 -13.78 3.36 -6.59
C ILE A 48 -13.63 4.75 -5.97
N VAL A 49 -12.94 5.64 -6.68
CA VAL A 49 -12.74 7.05 -6.30
C VAL A 49 -13.12 7.93 -7.48
N ASP A 50 -13.99 8.89 -7.27
CA ASP A 50 -14.51 9.79 -8.32
C ASP A 50 -15.03 9.02 -9.56
N GLY A 51 -15.75 7.91 -9.34
CA GLY A 51 -16.35 7.07 -10.38
C GLY A 51 -15.34 6.22 -11.19
N LYS A 52 -14.09 6.15 -10.79
CA LYS A 52 -13.02 5.39 -11.46
C LYS A 52 -12.49 4.28 -10.57
N PRO A 53 -12.04 3.14 -11.14
CA PRO A 53 -11.44 2.08 -10.35
C PRO A 53 -10.12 2.58 -9.74
N PHE A 54 -9.95 2.32 -8.45
CA PHE A 54 -8.76 2.71 -7.71
C PHE A 54 -8.09 1.46 -7.12
N PRO A 55 -7.14 0.85 -7.84
CA PRO A 55 -6.54 -0.43 -7.43
C PRO A 55 -5.56 -0.30 -6.26
N THR A 56 -5.21 0.91 -5.82
CA THR A 56 -4.37 1.11 -4.65
C THR A 56 -5.18 0.90 -3.37
N LEU A 57 -4.95 -0.22 -2.69
CA LEU A 57 -5.63 -0.53 -1.43
C LEU A 57 -5.04 0.25 -0.26
N TYR A 58 -3.71 0.23 -0.12
CA TYR A 58 -3.00 0.87 0.97
C TYR A 58 -2.17 2.06 0.49
N TRP A 59 -2.36 3.20 1.14
CA TRP A 59 -1.68 4.45 0.84
C TRP A 59 -0.83 4.88 2.03
N LEU A 60 0.48 5.00 1.83
CA LEU A 60 1.40 5.49 2.86
C LEU A 60 1.18 6.98 3.09
N SER A 61 0.72 7.38 4.27
CA SER A 61 0.50 8.79 4.63
C SER A 61 1.63 9.39 5.45
N CYS A 62 2.34 8.59 6.24
CA CYS A 62 3.43 9.04 7.11
C CYS A 62 4.51 9.81 6.36
N THR A 63 4.66 11.11 6.67
CA THR A 63 5.60 12.01 5.97
C THR A 63 7.05 11.57 6.14
N ARG A 64 7.44 11.11 7.33
CA ARG A 64 8.80 10.64 7.62
C ARG A 64 9.17 9.43 6.75
N LEU A 65 8.31 8.42 6.69
CA LEU A 65 8.52 7.24 5.85
C LEU A 65 8.53 7.60 4.36
N LYS A 66 7.62 8.49 3.91
CA LYS A 66 7.62 8.95 2.52
C LYS A 66 8.97 9.56 2.10
N VAL A 67 9.57 10.39 2.95
CA VAL A 67 10.88 10.99 2.67
C VAL A 67 11.99 9.95 2.58
N VAL A 68 12.05 9.01 3.51
CA VAL A 68 13.05 7.92 3.51
C VAL A 68 12.91 7.07 2.25
N ILE A 69 11.70 6.63 1.95
CA ILE A 69 11.43 5.76 0.79
C ILE A 69 11.69 6.49 -0.53
N SER A 70 11.34 7.78 -0.62
CA SER A 70 11.67 8.58 -1.81
C SER A 70 13.19 8.65 -2.07
N ARG A 71 14.01 8.69 -1.02
CA ARG A 71 15.49 8.64 -1.16
C ARG A 71 15.95 7.28 -1.67
N LEU A 72 15.34 6.18 -1.21
CA LEU A 72 15.65 4.84 -1.72
C LEU A 72 15.27 4.71 -3.20
N GLU A 73 14.09 5.19 -3.61
CA GLU A 73 13.70 5.22 -5.02
C GLU A 73 14.70 6.05 -5.87
N ALA A 74 15.10 7.23 -5.39
CA ALA A 74 16.06 8.08 -6.06
C ALA A 74 17.46 7.47 -6.15
N SER A 75 17.86 6.59 -5.21
CA SER A 75 19.16 5.89 -5.23
C SER A 75 19.18 4.65 -6.15
N GLY A 76 18.08 4.33 -6.82
CA GLY A 76 18.02 3.23 -7.78
C GLY A 76 17.64 1.87 -7.18
N VAL A 77 17.09 1.82 -5.97
CA VAL A 77 16.67 0.58 -5.29
C VAL A 77 15.65 -0.20 -6.10
N ILE A 78 14.73 0.45 -6.82
CA ILE A 78 13.77 -0.24 -7.69
C ILE A 78 14.50 -1.11 -8.73
N LYS A 79 15.54 -0.57 -9.38
CA LYS A 79 16.32 -1.33 -10.37
C LYS A 79 17.08 -2.50 -9.73
N GLN A 80 17.60 -2.34 -8.52
CA GLN A 80 18.25 -3.44 -7.79
C GLN A 80 17.26 -4.57 -7.49
N LEU A 81 16.04 -4.22 -7.06
CA LEU A 81 14.98 -5.19 -6.81
C LEU A 81 14.54 -5.91 -8.09
N GLU A 82 14.38 -5.20 -9.20
CA GLU A 82 14.03 -5.81 -10.49
C GLU A 82 15.12 -6.77 -10.99
N THR A 83 16.40 -6.43 -10.80
CA THR A 83 17.51 -7.36 -11.07
C THR A 83 17.40 -8.61 -10.18
N ARG A 84 17.14 -8.44 -8.88
CA ARG A 84 16.98 -9.56 -7.97
C ARG A 84 15.79 -10.45 -8.33
N LEU A 85 14.66 -9.89 -8.76
CA LEU A 85 13.51 -10.67 -9.21
C LEU A 85 13.86 -11.57 -10.42
N GLN A 86 14.80 -11.15 -11.28
CA GLN A 86 15.25 -11.94 -12.44
C GLN A 86 16.25 -13.04 -12.04
N GLU A 87 17.04 -12.82 -11.00
CA GLU A 87 18.16 -13.70 -10.60
C GLU A 87 17.78 -14.67 -9.48
N ASP A 88 16.74 -14.36 -8.67
CA ASP A 88 16.33 -15.10 -7.48
C ASP A 88 14.86 -15.58 -7.65
N PRO A 89 14.66 -16.83 -8.12
CA PRO A 89 13.31 -17.39 -8.30
C PRO A 89 12.48 -17.48 -7.01
N ASP A 90 13.13 -17.70 -5.86
CA ASP A 90 12.44 -17.79 -4.58
C ASP A 90 11.95 -16.41 -4.13
N PHE A 91 12.75 -15.37 -4.36
CA PHE A 91 12.33 -13.98 -4.11
C PHE A 91 11.20 -13.56 -5.06
N LEU A 92 11.24 -13.95 -6.33
CA LEU A 92 10.16 -13.72 -7.29
C LEU A 92 8.86 -14.40 -6.84
N ALA A 93 8.93 -15.67 -6.43
CA ALA A 93 7.76 -16.39 -5.93
C ALA A 93 7.16 -15.73 -4.68
N ALA A 94 7.99 -15.28 -3.74
CA ALA A 94 7.55 -14.53 -2.55
C ALA A 94 6.93 -13.17 -2.92
N TYR A 95 7.47 -12.50 -3.94
CA TYR A 95 6.89 -11.25 -4.44
C TYR A 95 5.52 -11.44 -5.09
N HIS A 96 5.35 -12.50 -5.89
CA HIS A 96 4.04 -12.87 -6.43
C HIS A 96 3.04 -13.21 -5.31
N ALA A 97 3.48 -13.91 -4.26
CA ALA A 97 2.65 -14.17 -3.09
C ALA A 97 2.19 -12.86 -2.41
N SER A 98 3.08 -11.88 -2.28
CA SER A 98 2.72 -10.54 -1.77
C SER A 98 1.67 -9.84 -2.64
N HIS A 99 1.72 -9.99 -3.97
CA HIS A 99 0.69 -9.46 -4.87
C HIS A 99 -0.66 -10.15 -4.68
N HIS A 100 -0.66 -11.49 -4.52
CA HIS A 100 -1.89 -12.24 -4.25
C HIS A 100 -2.52 -11.82 -2.92
N ASP A 101 -1.73 -11.74 -1.85
CA ASP A 101 -2.20 -11.27 -0.55
C ASP A 101 -2.84 -9.87 -0.63
N TYR A 102 -2.20 -8.96 -1.37
CA TYR A 102 -2.73 -7.62 -1.59
C TYR A 102 -4.05 -7.58 -2.36
N VAL A 103 -4.19 -8.40 -3.40
CA VAL A 103 -5.43 -8.49 -4.18
C VAL A 103 -6.53 -9.12 -3.34
N ASP A 104 -6.23 -10.19 -2.61
CA ASP A 104 -7.19 -10.87 -1.73
C ASP A 104 -7.67 -9.93 -0.61
N ALA A 105 -6.75 -9.18 0.01
CA ALA A 105 -7.09 -8.16 1.00
C ALA A 105 -8.02 -7.08 0.40
N ARG A 106 -7.77 -6.64 -0.84
CA ARG A 106 -8.64 -5.67 -1.52
C ARG A 106 -10.07 -6.18 -1.63
N TRP A 107 -10.25 -7.43 -2.07
CA TRP A 107 -11.58 -8.04 -2.19
C TRP A 107 -12.20 -8.33 -0.82
N HIS A 108 -11.39 -8.73 0.16
CA HIS A 108 -11.88 -8.98 1.52
C HIS A 108 -12.49 -7.72 2.16
N HIS A 109 -11.84 -6.58 2.01
CA HIS A 109 -12.30 -5.32 2.58
C HIS A 109 -13.51 -4.71 1.86
N MET A 110 -13.85 -5.15 0.65
CA MET A 110 -15.01 -4.64 -0.06
C MET A 110 -16.32 -5.10 0.59
N ARG A 111 -17.18 -4.14 0.90
CA ARG A 111 -18.57 -4.40 1.31
C ARG A 111 -19.37 -4.89 0.10
N ASP A 112 -20.47 -5.61 0.36
CA ASP A 112 -21.33 -6.14 -0.71
C ASP A 112 -21.85 -5.05 -1.67
N ALA A 113 -22.15 -3.85 -1.16
CA ALA A 113 -22.55 -2.72 -1.99
C ALA A 113 -21.45 -2.30 -2.97
N GLN A 114 -20.20 -2.25 -2.51
CA GLN A 114 -19.05 -1.92 -3.35
C GLN A 114 -18.75 -3.00 -4.39
N ARG A 115 -18.87 -4.27 -4.02
CA ARG A 115 -18.74 -5.39 -4.97
C ARG A 115 -19.77 -5.32 -6.09
N ARG A 116 -21.03 -5.01 -5.76
CA ARG A 116 -22.08 -4.79 -6.76
C ARG A 116 -21.80 -3.59 -7.66
N GLU A 117 -21.30 -2.49 -7.10
CA GLU A 117 -20.95 -1.29 -7.87
C GLU A 117 -19.75 -1.57 -8.81
N VAL A 118 -18.71 -2.24 -8.32
CA VAL A 118 -17.56 -2.70 -9.12
C VAL A 118 -18.02 -3.55 -10.30
N ALA A 119 -18.89 -4.52 -10.07
CA ALA A 119 -19.45 -5.38 -11.11
C ALA A 119 -20.32 -4.57 -12.11
N HIS A 120 -21.18 -3.69 -11.61
CA HIS A 120 -22.04 -2.85 -12.47
C HIS A 120 -21.23 -1.94 -13.40
N LEU A 121 -20.10 -1.40 -12.91
CA LEU A 121 -19.21 -0.53 -13.68
C LEU A 121 -18.19 -1.30 -14.54
N GLY A 122 -18.13 -2.63 -14.44
CA GLY A 122 -17.20 -3.46 -15.21
C GLY A 122 -15.75 -3.35 -14.73
N TYR A 123 -15.51 -3.03 -13.46
CA TYR A 123 -14.16 -2.83 -12.89
C TYR A 123 -13.54 -4.07 -12.24
N GLU A 124 -14.22 -5.22 -12.28
CA GLU A 124 -13.76 -6.47 -11.66
C GLU A 124 -12.39 -6.90 -12.18
N GLU A 125 -12.20 -6.86 -13.51
CA GLU A 125 -10.93 -7.29 -14.11
C GLU A 125 -9.75 -6.42 -13.66
N VAL A 126 -9.89 -5.10 -13.65
CA VAL A 126 -8.81 -4.19 -13.26
C VAL A 126 -8.48 -4.35 -11.76
N LEU A 127 -9.48 -4.55 -10.92
CA LEU A 127 -9.27 -4.72 -9.48
C LEU A 127 -8.73 -6.12 -9.12
N THR A 128 -8.93 -7.13 -9.98
CA THR A 128 -8.38 -8.47 -9.80
C THR A 128 -6.95 -8.58 -10.33
N ARG A 129 -6.63 -7.95 -11.47
CA ARG A 129 -5.33 -8.10 -12.13
C ARG A 129 -4.27 -7.11 -11.69
N ARG A 130 -4.65 -5.94 -11.17
CA ARG A 130 -3.69 -4.95 -10.73
C ARG A 130 -3.16 -5.27 -9.33
N GLY A 131 -1.86 -5.52 -9.25
CA GLY A 131 -1.16 -5.79 -8.01
C GLY A 131 -0.79 -4.52 -7.24
N ILE A 132 0.21 -4.63 -6.38
CA ILE A 132 0.75 -3.54 -5.56
C ILE A 132 1.28 -2.43 -6.47
N GLY A 133 0.96 -1.17 -6.16
CA GLY A 133 1.31 -0.03 -7.01
C GLY A 133 0.49 0.05 -8.30
N GLY A 134 -0.59 -0.74 -8.44
CA GLY A 134 -1.49 -0.74 -9.60
C GLY A 134 -0.87 -1.34 -10.86
N ILE A 135 0.21 -2.13 -10.74
CA ILE A 135 0.90 -2.72 -11.89
C ILE A 135 0.16 -3.95 -12.43
N ALA A 136 0.27 -4.16 -13.74
CA ALA A 136 -0.28 -5.32 -14.42
C ALA A 136 0.75 -6.45 -14.55
N ASN A 137 2.03 -6.11 -14.73
CA ASN A 137 3.12 -7.07 -14.78
C ASN A 137 3.75 -7.20 -13.39
N TRP A 138 3.56 -8.34 -12.74
CA TRP A 138 4.02 -8.61 -11.38
C TRP A 138 5.51 -9.01 -11.30
N ASP A 139 6.20 -9.08 -12.43
CA ASP A 139 7.66 -9.27 -12.46
C ASP A 139 8.43 -7.93 -12.40
N GLN A 140 7.71 -6.82 -12.25
CA GLN A 140 8.26 -5.47 -12.13
C GLN A 140 7.92 -4.83 -10.79
N VAL A 141 8.76 -3.91 -10.34
CA VAL A 141 8.54 -3.08 -9.15
C VAL A 141 8.28 -1.64 -9.57
N ARG A 142 7.17 -1.05 -9.12
CA ARG A 142 6.84 0.31 -9.52
C ARG A 142 7.05 1.34 -8.43
N CYS A 143 6.55 1.11 -7.23
CA CYS A 143 6.47 2.12 -6.17
C CYS A 143 6.78 1.49 -4.81
N LEU A 144 7.88 1.89 -4.20
CA LEU A 144 8.28 1.39 -2.88
C LEU A 144 7.35 1.89 -1.77
N HIS A 145 6.70 3.05 -1.95
CA HIS A 145 5.72 3.55 -0.98
C HIS A 145 4.52 2.63 -0.83
N THR A 146 4.00 2.08 -1.95
CA THR A 146 2.88 1.13 -1.90
C THR A 146 3.32 -0.25 -1.42
N GLN A 147 4.54 -0.66 -1.72
CA GLN A 147 5.12 -1.89 -1.17
C GLN A 147 5.22 -1.80 0.35
N TYR A 148 5.76 -0.70 0.87
CA TYR A 148 5.94 -0.51 2.29
C TYR A 148 4.60 -0.27 3.02
N ALA A 149 3.64 0.42 2.39
CA ALA A 149 2.28 0.54 2.93
C ALA A 149 1.63 -0.84 3.13
N HIS A 150 1.78 -1.74 2.15
CA HIS A 150 1.30 -3.12 2.28
C HIS A 150 2.06 -3.86 3.39
N HIS A 151 3.38 -3.74 3.47
CA HIS A 151 4.19 -4.36 4.51
C HIS A 151 3.75 -4.01 5.94
N LEU A 152 3.30 -2.79 6.18
CA LEU A 152 2.78 -2.38 7.49
C LEU A 152 1.39 -2.98 7.80
N CYS A 153 0.69 -3.56 6.80
CA CYS A 153 -0.67 -4.07 6.92
C CYS A 153 -0.81 -5.57 6.59
N GLY A 154 0.18 -6.18 5.93
CA GLY A 154 0.13 -7.55 5.45
C GLY A 154 1.52 -8.09 5.15
N ASP A 155 1.58 -9.18 4.40
CA ASP A 155 2.83 -9.87 4.10
C ASP A 155 3.45 -9.35 2.79
N ASN A 156 4.60 -8.68 2.87
CA ASN A 156 5.26 -8.07 1.73
C ASN A 156 6.77 -8.28 1.76
N VAL A 157 7.28 -9.10 0.84
CA VAL A 157 8.70 -9.46 0.80
C VAL A 157 9.61 -8.28 0.50
N ILE A 158 9.16 -7.30 -0.31
CA ILE A 158 9.95 -6.09 -0.58
C ILE A 158 10.03 -5.20 0.68
N GLY A 159 8.93 -5.05 1.42
CA GLY A 159 8.94 -4.31 2.68
C GLY A 159 9.85 -4.96 3.72
N GLN A 160 9.80 -6.29 3.87
CA GLN A 160 10.72 -7.04 4.72
C GLN A 160 12.18 -6.81 4.31
N TRP A 161 12.47 -6.85 3.02
CA TRP A 161 13.79 -6.58 2.49
C TRP A 161 14.25 -5.13 2.75
N MET A 162 13.34 -4.15 2.62
CA MET A 162 13.63 -2.74 2.92
C MET A 162 13.99 -2.53 4.39
N ASP A 163 13.35 -3.24 5.30
CA ASP A 163 13.69 -3.20 6.73
C ASP A 163 15.05 -3.84 6.99
N ALA A 164 15.31 -5.01 6.40
CA ALA A 164 16.56 -5.75 6.62
C ALA A 164 17.79 -5.04 6.04
N GLU A 165 17.70 -4.52 4.82
CA GLU A 165 18.84 -3.96 4.09
C GLU A 165 19.02 -2.44 4.29
N HIS A 166 17.93 -1.73 4.59
CA HIS A 166 17.94 -0.27 4.67
C HIS A 166 17.42 0.29 6.00
N GLY A 167 17.04 -0.57 6.95
CA GLY A 167 16.60 -0.14 8.29
C GLY A 167 15.38 0.80 8.23
N VAL A 168 14.46 0.62 7.28
CA VAL A 168 13.31 1.53 7.14
C VAL A 168 12.42 1.49 8.37
N VAL A 169 12.31 0.33 9.03
CA VAL A 169 11.58 0.16 10.29
C VAL A 169 12.08 1.09 11.40
N ASP A 170 13.38 1.40 11.45
CA ASP A 170 13.97 2.31 12.44
C ASP A 170 13.58 3.78 12.21
N CYS A 171 13.00 4.06 11.06
CA CYS A 171 12.50 5.39 10.70
C CYS A 171 11.02 5.61 11.03
N LEU A 172 10.36 4.63 11.65
CA LEU A 172 9.01 4.81 12.19
C LEU A 172 8.98 5.92 13.26
N PRO A 173 7.90 6.71 13.34
CA PRO A 173 7.74 7.72 14.40
C PRO A 173 7.72 7.10 15.79
#